data_79eb3f777ed8086f4647665fd2eb2e49
#
_entry.id   79eb3f777ed8086f4647665fd2eb2e49
#
_cell.length_a   1.000
_cell.length_b   1.000
_cell.length_c   1.000
_cell.angle_alpha   90.00
_cell.angle_beta   90.00
_cell.angle_gamma   90.00
#
_symmetry.space_group_name_H-M   'P 1'
#
loop_
_entity.id
_entity.type
_entity.pdbx_description
1 polymer ?
#
loop_
_entity_poly.entity_id
_entity_poly.type
_entity_poly.pdbx_seq_one_letter_code
_entity_poly.pdbx_strand_id
1 'polypeptide(L)'
;DIYAFTGHKWACGPEGLGGVALSERVLSEGQPTLIGWRSLQDESKANLNASAPFHSDSRRFEVATSCVPLLAGLRSSLDLLEQEGTAEQRLATIRSKSGALWTALQNIEGITTLLNTPPATGLVSFQIADERNPASWVQGLGANGIWIRDLADPACLRACTHVCTTTEEIDALLRELGGSTG
;
A
#
# COMPACT_ATOMS: atom_id res chain seq x y z
N ASP A 1 -0.90 -15.09 -10.39
CA ASP A 1 -0.82 -16.33 -9.64
C ASP A 1 -0.57 -16.13 -8.13
N ILE A 2 0.34 -15.24 -7.76
CA ILE A 2 0.66 -14.91 -6.36
C ILE A 2 0.64 -13.40 -6.20
N TYR A 3 -0.15 -12.90 -5.25
CA TYR A 3 -0.18 -11.49 -4.89
C TYR A 3 0.05 -11.33 -3.40
N ALA A 4 1.21 -10.80 -3.03
CA ALA A 4 1.58 -10.54 -1.63
C ALA A 4 1.39 -9.04 -1.31
N PHE A 5 0.86 -8.73 -0.14
CA PHE A 5 0.66 -7.36 0.32
C PHE A 5 0.95 -7.20 1.80
N THR A 6 1.28 -5.99 2.20
CA THR A 6 1.45 -5.61 3.61
C THR A 6 0.14 -5.04 4.17
N GLY A 7 -0.22 -5.38 5.40
CA GLY A 7 -1.46 -4.90 6.02
C GLY A 7 -1.42 -3.43 6.43
N HIS A 8 -0.24 -2.90 6.79
CA HIS A 8 -0.09 -1.57 7.39
C HIS A 8 0.01 -0.39 6.38
N LYS A 9 -0.23 -0.63 5.08
CA LYS A 9 -0.22 0.43 4.06
C LYS A 9 -1.64 0.64 3.53
N TRP A 10 -1.89 0.22 2.30
CA TRP A 10 -3.19 0.41 1.63
C TRP A 10 -4.38 -0.27 2.31
N ALA A 11 -4.14 -1.32 3.09
CA ALA A 11 -5.19 -1.97 3.88
C ALA A 11 -5.44 -1.30 5.24
N CYS A 12 -4.68 -0.25 5.62
CA CYS A 12 -4.82 0.52 6.87
C CYS A 12 -4.80 -0.34 8.14
N GLY A 13 -4.19 -1.51 8.09
CA GLY A 13 -4.09 -2.44 9.21
C GLY A 13 -2.85 -2.23 10.07
N PRO A 14 -2.65 -3.06 11.09
CA PRO A 14 -1.47 -3.00 11.96
C PRO A 14 -0.20 -3.43 11.25
N GLU A 15 0.94 -2.96 11.74
CA GLU A 15 2.26 -3.41 11.32
C GLU A 15 2.51 -4.88 11.71
N GLY A 16 3.42 -5.53 10.99
CA GLY A 16 3.83 -6.92 11.28
C GLY A 16 2.91 -7.99 10.69
N LEU A 17 1.92 -7.60 9.89
CA LEU A 17 0.99 -8.50 9.24
C LEU A 17 0.82 -8.14 7.76
N GLY A 18 0.57 -9.15 6.96
CA GLY A 18 0.21 -9.03 5.55
C GLY A 18 -0.59 -10.24 5.10
N GLY A 19 -0.82 -10.33 3.81
CA GLY A 19 -1.53 -11.44 3.21
C GLY A 19 -0.93 -11.83 1.87
N VAL A 20 -1.28 -13.04 1.45
CA VAL A 20 -0.96 -13.58 0.13
C VAL A 20 -2.24 -14.13 -0.49
N ALA A 21 -2.61 -13.61 -1.66
CA ALA A 21 -3.67 -14.20 -2.48
C ALA A 21 -3.02 -15.15 -3.50
N LEU A 22 -3.57 -16.35 -3.62
CA LEU A 22 -3.06 -17.42 -4.48
C LEU A 22 -4.13 -17.81 -5.50
N SER A 23 -3.71 -18.05 -6.75
CA SER A 23 -4.58 -18.59 -7.79
C SER A 23 -4.87 -20.08 -7.56
N GLU A 24 -5.97 -20.57 -8.15
CA GLU A 24 -6.32 -21.98 -8.21
C GLU A 24 -5.17 -22.85 -8.73
N ARG A 25 -4.41 -22.36 -9.71
CA ARG A 25 -3.26 -23.06 -10.27
C ARG A 25 -2.17 -23.26 -9.21
N VAL A 26 -1.84 -22.23 -8.42
CA VAL A 26 -0.85 -22.34 -7.34
C VAL A 26 -1.35 -23.28 -6.24
N LEU A 27 -2.65 -23.26 -5.94
CA LEU A 27 -3.23 -24.17 -4.95
C LEU A 27 -3.24 -25.62 -5.42
N SER A 28 -3.39 -25.89 -6.73
CA SER A 28 -3.40 -27.25 -7.27
C SER A 28 -2.00 -27.84 -7.49
N GLU A 29 -1.04 -27.01 -7.96
CA GLU A 29 0.29 -27.47 -8.36
C GLU A 29 1.38 -27.16 -7.32
N GLY A 30 1.18 -26.11 -6.51
CA GLY A 30 2.16 -25.59 -5.57
C GLY A 30 2.34 -26.49 -4.35
N GLN A 31 3.61 -26.74 -3.99
CA GLN A 31 3.96 -27.44 -2.77
C GLN A 31 4.65 -26.47 -1.80
N PRO A 32 4.29 -26.47 -0.51
CA PRO A 32 4.98 -25.66 0.48
C PRO A 32 6.42 -26.15 0.68
N THR A 33 7.38 -25.23 0.64
CA THR A 33 8.79 -25.51 0.93
C THR A 33 9.10 -25.40 2.42
N LEU A 34 8.33 -24.58 3.14
CA LEU A 34 8.36 -24.47 4.59
C LEU A 34 7.05 -25.04 5.14
N ILE A 35 7.16 -26.04 6.00
CA ILE A 35 6.03 -26.77 6.53
C ILE A 35 6.04 -26.64 8.05
N GLY A 36 4.87 -26.39 8.61
CA GLY A 36 4.66 -26.40 10.06
C GLY A 36 3.31 -27.04 10.41
N TRP A 37 3.00 -27.06 11.68
CA TRP A 37 1.77 -27.68 12.15
C TRP A 37 0.50 -27.02 11.60
N ARG A 38 0.54 -25.72 11.28
CA ARG A 38 -0.58 -25.02 10.64
C ARG A 38 -0.77 -25.36 9.17
N SER A 39 0.23 -25.92 8.51
CA SER A 39 0.11 -26.36 7.11
C SER A 39 -0.79 -27.59 6.95
N LEU A 40 -1.01 -28.35 8.04
CA LEU A 40 -1.64 -29.65 8.04
C LEU A 40 -3.13 -29.56 8.38
N GLN A 41 -3.95 -30.41 7.75
CA GLN A 41 -5.38 -30.54 8.07
C GLN A 41 -5.61 -31.04 9.50
N ASP A 42 -4.66 -31.84 10.03
CA ASP A 42 -4.68 -32.39 11.38
C ASP A 42 -3.36 -32.04 12.08
N GLU A 43 -3.41 -31.01 12.92
CA GLU A 43 -2.25 -30.49 13.64
C GLU A 43 -1.64 -31.52 14.61
N SER A 44 -2.45 -32.48 15.09
CA SER A 44 -1.97 -33.55 16.00
C SER A 44 -0.99 -34.52 15.33
N LYS A 45 -0.96 -34.53 14.00
CA LYS A 45 -0.08 -35.36 13.17
C LYS A 45 1.23 -34.67 12.78
N ALA A 46 1.50 -33.49 13.28
CA ALA A 46 2.71 -32.72 12.94
C ALA A 46 4.03 -33.45 13.27
N ASN A 47 4.00 -34.37 14.24
CA ASN A 47 5.16 -35.15 14.66
C ASN A 47 5.25 -36.56 14.00
N LEU A 48 4.31 -36.91 13.15
CA LEU A 48 4.25 -38.21 12.50
C LEU A 48 4.74 -38.05 11.05
N ASN A 49 5.86 -38.70 10.76
CA ASN A 49 6.50 -38.72 9.44
C ASN A 49 5.53 -38.60 8.26
N ALA A 50 5.57 -37.43 7.60
CA ALA A 50 5.27 -37.13 6.19
C ALA A 50 3.91 -37.57 5.59
N SER A 51 2.95 -38.13 6.30
CA SER A 51 1.69 -38.59 5.70
C SER A 51 0.45 -37.76 6.05
N ALA A 52 0.60 -36.70 6.84
CA ALA A 52 -0.53 -35.81 7.13
C ALA A 52 -0.83 -34.94 5.91
N PRO A 53 -2.08 -34.94 5.40
CA PRO A 53 -2.42 -34.11 4.24
C PRO A 53 -2.36 -32.63 4.59
N PHE A 54 -1.87 -31.84 3.65
CA PHE A 54 -1.94 -30.38 3.73
C PHE A 54 -3.39 -29.89 3.59
N HIS A 55 -3.66 -28.68 4.09
CA HIS A 55 -4.89 -27.98 3.73
C HIS A 55 -5.03 -27.87 2.21
N SER A 56 -6.25 -27.95 1.71
CA SER A 56 -6.54 -27.80 0.28
C SER A 56 -6.48 -26.35 -0.19
N ASP A 57 -6.50 -25.38 0.73
CA ASP A 57 -6.46 -23.96 0.49
C ASP A 57 -5.10 -23.34 0.88
N SER A 58 -5.02 -21.99 0.88
CA SER A 58 -3.81 -21.23 1.16
C SER A 58 -3.20 -21.48 2.55
N ARG A 59 -3.97 -22.03 3.50
CA ARG A 59 -3.45 -22.41 4.83
C ARG A 59 -2.31 -23.42 4.75
N ARG A 60 -2.19 -24.19 3.67
CA ARG A 60 -1.03 -25.10 3.47
C ARG A 60 0.32 -24.39 3.50
N PHE A 61 0.34 -23.07 3.25
CA PHE A 61 1.55 -22.25 3.28
C PHE A 61 1.76 -21.52 4.62
N GLU A 62 0.85 -21.68 5.58
CA GLU A 62 1.06 -21.18 6.94
C GLU A 62 1.92 -22.18 7.74
N VAL A 63 2.88 -21.65 8.51
CA VAL A 63 3.86 -22.51 9.19
C VAL A 63 3.53 -22.68 10.67
N ALA A 64 3.28 -21.59 11.39
CA ALA A 64 3.19 -21.60 12.85
C ALA A 64 2.15 -20.58 13.38
N THR A 65 2.21 -20.33 14.68
CA THR A 65 1.31 -19.40 15.37
C THR A 65 1.36 -17.99 14.79
N SER A 66 0.19 -17.47 14.43
CA SER A 66 0.01 -16.07 14.01
C SER A 66 -0.38 -15.20 15.21
N CYS A 67 -0.06 -13.93 15.15
CA CYS A 67 -0.48 -12.97 16.16
C CYS A 67 -1.98 -12.63 15.98
N VAL A 68 -2.85 -13.29 16.76
CA VAL A 68 -4.31 -13.13 16.67
C VAL A 68 -4.77 -11.68 16.84
N PRO A 69 -4.23 -10.86 17.76
CA PRO A 69 -4.58 -9.43 17.82
C PRO A 69 -4.33 -8.65 16.53
N LEU A 70 -3.22 -8.94 15.82
CA LEU A 70 -2.94 -8.30 14.54
C LEU A 70 -3.92 -8.73 13.44
N LEU A 71 -4.32 -10.01 13.43
CA LEU A 71 -5.34 -10.52 12.52
C LEU A 71 -6.69 -9.84 12.76
N ALA A 72 -7.09 -9.67 14.03
CA ALA A 72 -8.31 -8.95 14.39
C ALA A 72 -8.25 -7.48 13.95
N GLY A 73 -7.11 -6.81 14.16
CA GLY A 73 -6.88 -5.44 13.71
C GLY A 73 -6.98 -5.29 12.18
N LEU A 74 -6.33 -6.18 11.42
CA LEU A 74 -6.42 -6.15 9.96
C LEU A 74 -7.84 -6.39 9.47
N ARG A 75 -8.56 -7.33 10.08
CA ARG A 75 -9.95 -7.59 9.75
C ARG A 75 -10.82 -6.35 9.96
N SER A 76 -10.69 -5.68 11.11
CA SER A 76 -11.42 -4.44 11.39
C SER A 76 -11.10 -3.34 10.38
N SER A 77 -9.85 -3.22 9.95
CA SER A 77 -9.45 -2.26 8.91
C SER A 77 -10.10 -2.58 7.56
N LEU A 78 -10.16 -3.85 7.18
CA LEU A 78 -10.81 -4.27 5.94
C LEU A 78 -12.32 -4.02 5.99
N ASP A 79 -12.97 -4.32 7.13
CA ASP A 79 -14.39 -4.04 7.36
C ASP A 79 -14.70 -2.53 7.24
N LEU A 80 -13.80 -1.64 7.73
CA LEU A 80 -13.93 -0.20 7.55
C LEU A 80 -13.75 0.22 6.09
N LEU A 81 -12.77 -0.33 5.40
CA LEU A 81 -12.58 -0.02 3.98
C LEU A 81 -13.75 -0.50 3.11
N GLU A 82 -14.41 -1.60 3.46
CA GLU A 82 -15.61 -2.07 2.76
C GLU A 82 -16.80 -1.11 2.93
N GLN A 83 -16.87 -0.36 4.03
CA GLN A 83 -17.89 0.67 4.24
C GLN A 83 -17.70 1.89 3.31
N GLU A 84 -16.49 2.11 2.81
CA GLU A 84 -16.18 3.14 1.80
C GLU A 84 -16.62 2.76 0.37
N GLY A 85 -17.31 1.65 0.20
CA GLY A 85 -17.83 1.15 -1.06
C GLY A 85 -17.08 -0.06 -1.62
N THR A 86 -17.43 -0.47 -2.85
CA THR A 86 -16.77 -1.58 -3.54
C THR A 86 -15.31 -1.26 -3.88
N ALA A 87 -14.51 -2.26 -4.21
CA ALA A 87 -13.12 -2.08 -4.62
C ALA A 87 -12.99 -1.11 -5.81
N GLU A 88 -13.93 -1.21 -6.78
CA GLU A 88 -13.98 -0.32 -7.95
C GLU A 88 -14.31 1.11 -7.56
N GLN A 89 -15.26 1.31 -6.64
CA GLN A 89 -15.65 2.64 -6.15
C GLN A 89 -14.49 3.28 -5.38
N ARG A 90 -13.82 2.53 -4.50
CA ARG A 90 -12.64 3.01 -3.78
C ARG A 90 -11.51 3.38 -4.74
N LEU A 91 -11.24 2.54 -5.75
CA LEU A 91 -10.23 2.84 -6.76
C LEU A 91 -10.58 4.08 -7.58
N ALA A 92 -11.86 4.26 -7.95
CA ALA A 92 -12.32 5.46 -8.64
C ALA A 92 -12.12 6.73 -7.81
N THR A 93 -12.44 6.67 -6.51
CA THR A 93 -12.20 7.78 -5.56
C THR A 93 -10.71 8.11 -5.46
N ILE A 94 -9.84 7.11 -5.31
CA ILE A 94 -8.39 7.28 -5.24
C ILE A 94 -7.86 7.93 -6.53
N ARG A 95 -8.29 7.45 -7.69
CA ARG A 95 -7.90 7.99 -9.00
C ARG A 95 -8.38 9.42 -9.22
N SER A 96 -9.58 9.75 -8.75
CA SER A 96 -10.09 11.12 -8.81
C SER A 96 -9.20 12.08 -8.02
N LYS A 97 -8.82 11.70 -6.78
CA LYS A 97 -7.94 12.51 -5.93
C LYS A 97 -6.52 12.63 -6.48
N SER A 98 -5.93 11.51 -6.92
CA SER A 98 -4.58 11.54 -7.53
C SER A 98 -4.55 12.30 -8.85
N GLY A 99 -5.60 12.18 -9.66
CA GLY A 99 -5.75 12.93 -10.91
C GLY A 99 -5.88 14.44 -10.68
N ALA A 100 -6.66 14.84 -9.66
CA ALA A 100 -6.79 16.25 -9.27
C ALA A 100 -5.45 16.83 -8.80
N LEU A 101 -4.74 16.09 -7.91
CA LEU A 101 -3.40 16.48 -7.46
C LEU A 101 -2.41 16.58 -8.65
N TRP A 102 -2.37 15.56 -9.51
CA TRP A 102 -1.52 15.54 -10.70
C TRP A 102 -1.76 16.74 -11.61
N THR A 103 -3.04 17.07 -11.88
CA THR A 103 -3.42 18.24 -12.70
C THR A 103 -2.99 19.55 -12.04
N ALA A 104 -3.20 19.69 -10.73
CA ALA A 104 -2.84 20.91 -10.01
C ALA A 104 -1.32 21.13 -9.98
N LEU A 105 -0.52 20.06 -9.78
CA LEU A 105 0.94 20.13 -9.79
C LEU A 105 1.50 20.66 -11.13
N GLN A 106 0.88 20.34 -12.26
CA GLN A 106 1.30 20.83 -13.57
C GLN A 106 1.11 22.35 -13.76
N ASN A 107 0.31 22.98 -12.91
CA ASN A 107 0.09 24.42 -12.95
C ASN A 107 1.03 25.19 -12.00
N ILE A 108 1.90 24.52 -11.26
CA ILE A 108 2.90 25.14 -10.39
C ILE A 108 4.21 25.25 -11.15
N GLU A 109 4.72 26.47 -11.31
CA GLU A 109 5.99 26.73 -11.97
C GLU A 109 7.12 25.97 -11.28
N GLY A 110 8.04 25.40 -12.05
CA GLY A 110 9.16 24.61 -11.55
C GLY A 110 8.80 23.18 -11.12
N ILE A 111 7.55 22.75 -11.22
CA ILE A 111 7.17 21.35 -10.92
C ILE A 111 6.94 20.57 -12.22
N THR A 112 7.50 19.37 -12.27
CA THR A 112 7.32 18.43 -13.37
C THR A 112 6.83 17.08 -12.85
N THR A 113 5.66 16.64 -13.29
CA THR A 113 5.15 15.30 -12.97
C THR A 113 5.87 14.24 -13.79
N LEU A 114 6.19 13.09 -13.18
CA LEU A 114 6.91 12.02 -13.88
C LEU A 114 6.06 11.30 -14.91
N LEU A 115 4.75 11.30 -14.76
CA LEU A 115 3.81 10.73 -15.71
C LEU A 115 3.22 11.84 -16.60
N ASN A 116 3.10 11.54 -17.90
CA ASN A 116 2.47 12.45 -18.88
C ASN A 116 0.92 12.34 -18.87
N THR A 117 0.37 11.44 -18.10
CA THR A 117 -1.08 11.21 -17.95
C THR A 117 -1.42 11.03 -16.47
N PRO A 118 -2.67 11.30 -16.06
CA PRO A 118 -3.09 11.07 -14.68
C PRO A 118 -2.76 9.64 -14.21
N PRO A 119 -2.29 9.48 -12.97
CA PRO A 119 -1.89 8.15 -12.47
C PRO A 119 -3.07 7.19 -12.39
N ALA A 120 -2.81 5.92 -12.71
CA ALA A 120 -3.80 4.84 -12.57
C ALA A 120 -4.02 4.39 -11.11
N THR A 121 -3.25 4.96 -10.18
CA THR A 121 -3.25 4.65 -8.74
C THR A 121 -3.23 5.93 -7.91
N GLY A 122 -3.18 5.82 -6.59
CA GLY A 122 -3.05 6.97 -5.70
C GLY A 122 -1.64 7.57 -5.60
N LEU A 123 -0.66 7.11 -6.39
CA LEU A 123 0.73 7.58 -6.30
C LEU A 123 1.00 8.66 -7.35
N VAL A 124 1.41 9.84 -6.89
CA VAL A 124 1.76 10.99 -7.74
C VAL A 124 3.21 11.33 -7.48
N SER A 125 4.07 11.09 -8.48
CA SER A 125 5.51 11.40 -8.41
C SER A 125 5.81 12.63 -9.24
N PHE A 126 6.63 13.54 -8.70
CA PHE A 126 6.99 14.81 -9.34
C PHE A 126 8.38 15.29 -8.90
N GLN A 127 8.98 16.13 -9.70
CA GLN A 127 10.25 16.81 -9.43
C GLN A 127 10.03 18.30 -9.28
N ILE A 128 10.88 18.96 -8.49
CA ILE A 128 10.91 20.40 -8.32
C ILE A 128 12.23 20.91 -8.88
N ALA A 129 12.19 21.90 -9.74
CA ALA A 129 13.35 22.51 -10.38
C ALA A 129 13.99 23.54 -9.44
N ASP A 130 14.57 23.08 -8.33
CA ASP A 130 15.38 23.93 -7.45
C ASP A 130 16.64 23.16 -6.98
N GLU A 131 17.52 23.83 -6.21
CA GLU A 131 18.77 23.26 -5.74
C GLU A 131 18.61 22.31 -4.54
N ARG A 132 17.42 22.30 -3.92
CA ARG A 132 17.14 21.42 -2.77
C ARG A 132 16.98 19.98 -3.23
N ASN A 133 17.59 19.06 -2.50
CA ASN A 133 17.34 17.65 -2.74
C ASN A 133 15.92 17.25 -2.24
N PRO A 134 15.33 16.16 -2.75
CA PRO A 134 14.00 15.72 -2.34
C PRO A 134 13.83 15.51 -0.83
N ALA A 135 14.86 15.03 -0.13
CA ALA A 135 14.81 14.80 1.33
C ALA A 135 14.64 16.11 2.11
N SER A 136 15.27 17.21 1.66
CA SER A 136 15.11 18.52 2.28
C SER A 136 13.67 19.07 2.11
N TRP A 137 13.04 18.79 0.98
CA TRP A 137 11.64 19.09 0.77
C TRP A 137 10.73 18.31 1.71
N VAL A 138 10.95 17.00 1.85
CA VAL A 138 10.18 16.17 2.80
C VAL A 138 10.32 16.68 4.23
N GLN A 139 11.53 17.07 4.64
CA GLN A 139 11.76 17.62 5.97
C GLN A 139 11.01 18.95 6.18
N GLY A 140 11.05 19.86 5.21
CA GLY A 140 10.36 21.15 5.27
C GLY A 140 8.85 20.99 5.34
N LEU A 141 8.27 20.17 4.46
CA LEU A 141 6.85 19.85 4.46
C LEU A 141 6.41 19.17 5.77
N GLY A 142 7.25 18.24 6.28
CA GLY A 142 6.99 17.55 7.54
C GLY A 142 6.96 18.48 8.75
N ALA A 143 7.74 19.58 8.75
CA ALA A 143 7.67 20.60 9.78
C ALA A 143 6.31 21.32 9.83
N ASN A 144 5.58 21.34 8.71
CA ASN A 144 4.21 21.87 8.57
C ASN A 144 3.14 20.76 8.65
N GLY A 145 3.52 19.53 9.08
CA GLY A 145 2.60 18.40 9.25
C GLY A 145 2.23 17.69 7.95
N ILE A 146 2.92 17.95 6.84
CA ILE A 146 2.65 17.36 5.52
C ILE A 146 3.70 16.30 5.22
N TRP A 147 3.31 15.03 5.27
CA TRP A 147 4.21 13.90 5.09
C TRP A 147 4.06 13.26 3.72
N ILE A 148 5.07 13.47 2.86
CA ILE A 148 5.23 12.79 1.58
C ILE A 148 6.55 12.02 1.57
N ARG A 149 6.91 11.40 0.47
CA ARG A 149 8.13 10.59 0.37
C ARG A 149 9.09 11.13 -0.67
N ASP A 150 10.38 11.08 -0.38
CA ASP A 150 11.45 11.19 -1.37
C ASP A 150 11.79 9.82 -1.96
N LEU A 151 12.22 9.82 -3.21
CA LEU A 151 12.76 8.66 -3.92
C LEU A 151 14.14 9.01 -4.46
N ALA A 152 15.05 8.04 -4.42
CA ALA A 152 16.45 8.23 -4.85
C ALA A 152 16.62 8.04 -6.36
N ASP A 153 15.88 7.12 -6.96
CA ASP A 153 15.98 6.79 -8.39
C ASP A 153 14.59 6.50 -8.98
N PRO A 154 14.10 7.37 -9.88
CA PRO A 154 14.63 8.73 -10.13
C PRO A 154 14.48 9.62 -8.89
N ALA A 155 15.41 10.55 -8.69
CA ALA A 155 15.34 11.53 -7.61
C ALA A 155 14.08 12.39 -7.77
N CYS A 156 13.10 12.20 -6.88
CA CYS A 156 11.80 12.88 -6.95
C CYS A 156 11.05 12.84 -5.62
N LEU A 157 9.98 13.60 -5.53
CA LEU A 157 8.98 13.54 -4.48
C LEU A 157 7.81 12.66 -4.92
N ARG A 158 7.18 11.99 -3.95
CA ARG A 158 6.00 11.16 -4.18
C ARG A 158 4.94 11.43 -3.12
N ALA A 159 3.82 12.00 -3.52
CA ALA A 159 2.61 12.05 -2.73
C ALA A 159 1.78 10.78 -2.92
N CYS A 160 0.99 10.43 -1.90
CA CYS A 160 0.11 9.27 -1.91
C CYS A 160 -1.29 9.71 -1.49
N THR A 161 -2.28 9.53 -2.36
CA THR A 161 -3.69 9.73 -2.04
C THR A 161 -4.39 8.40 -1.79
N HIS A 162 -5.28 8.37 -0.82
CA HIS A 162 -6.07 7.21 -0.42
C HIS A 162 -7.56 7.60 -0.35
N VAL A 163 -8.47 6.67 -0.05
CA VAL A 163 -9.90 6.98 0.13
C VAL A 163 -10.10 7.99 1.25
N CYS A 164 -9.30 7.94 2.32
CA CYS A 164 -9.36 8.85 3.46
C CYS A 164 -8.68 10.21 3.22
N THR A 165 -7.91 10.40 2.15
CA THR A 165 -7.30 11.70 1.84
C THR A 165 -8.37 12.73 1.54
N THR A 166 -8.32 13.90 2.18
CA THR A 166 -9.28 14.98 1.97
C THR A 166 -8.80 15.98 0.90
N THR A 167 -9.71 16.80 0.42
CA THR A 167 -9.37 17.92 -0.49
C THR A 167 -8.50 18.94 0.22
N GLU A 168 -8.78 19.24 1.47
CA GLU A 168 -8.03 20.19 2.30
C GLU A 168 -6.57 19.77 2.49
N GLU A 169 -6.28 18.46 2.60
CA GLU A 169 -4.92 17.93 2.67
C GLU A 169 -4.18 18.09 1.35
N ILE A 170 -4.86 17.88 0.22
CA ILE A 170 -4.31 18.13 -1.12
C ILE A 170 -4.01 19.61 -1.29
N ASP A 171 -4.96 20.48 -0.93
CA ASP A 171 -4.80 21.93 -1.02
C ASP A 171 -3.67 22.45 -0.11
N ALA A 172 -3.49 21.86 1.07
CA ALA A 172 -2.39 22.17 1.97
C ALA A 172 -1.03 21.88 1.32
N LEU A 173 -0.88 20.71 0.72
CA LEU A 173 0.34 20.34 -0.01
C LEU A 173 0.61 21.31 -1.17
N LEU A 174 -0.42 21.63 -1.98
CA LEU A 174 -0.29 22.54 -3.13
C LEU A 174 0.09 23.96 -2.72
N ARG A 175 -0.45 24.48 -1.62
CA ARG A 175 -0.08 25.79 -1.07
C ARG A 175 1.40 25.85 -0.66
N GLU A 176 1.88 24.84 0.04
CA GLU A 176 3.29 24.77 0.47
C GLU A 176 4.24 24.68 -0.72
N LEU A 177 3.88 23.90 -1.75
CA LEU A 177 4.68 23.77 -2.96
C LEU A 177 4.66 25.07 -3.78
N GLY A 178 3.51 25.72 -3.97
CA GLY A 178 3.38 26.97 -4.74
C GLY A 178 3.97 28.17 -4.03
N GLY A 179 3.92 28.24 -2.70
CA GLY A 179 4.52 29.34 -1.92
C GLY A 179 6.05 29.28 -1.79
N SER A 180 6.66 28.15 -2.12
CA SER A 180 8.10 27.92 -1.98
C SER A 180 8.89 28.04 -3.29
N THR A 181 8.20 28.25 -4.41
CA THR A 181 8.79 28.40 -5.76
C THR A 181 8.88 29.87 -6.24
N GLY A 182 8.56 30.86 -5.35
CA GLY A 182 8.64 32.30 -5.61
C GLY A 182 9.95 32.93 -5.15
#